data_327df349e7d1aa4becde1c647262e8aa
#
_entry.id   327df349e7d1aa4becde1c647262e8aa
#
_cell.length_a   1.000
_cell.length_b   1.000
_cell.length_c   1.000
_cell.angle_alpha   90.00
_cell.angle_beta   90.00
_cell.angle_gamma   90.00
#
_symmetry.space_group_name_H-M   'P 1'
#
loop_
_entity.id
_entity.type
_entity.pdbx_description
1 polymer ?
#
loop_
_entity_poly.entity_id
_entity_poly.type
_entity_poly.pdbx_seq_one_letter_code
_entity_poly.pdbx_strand_id
1 'polypeptide(L)'
;MSTTVEEEEFRRRLRLIMQQFGSVADLARAVGVSDNAIYKWVSGRGQPSMISLVNLARAARVSIEWLATGQDAPKSEARGAESAEYVYLPRNSVRSSIGRGTVQSRQIVDYVAFKADWLRRRFGVDPKNLLLVEAVSDSMSPTIDEGDLVLADLRDPRFRHDGVYVLRASGELSIKRIQRRPDGKLIIRNDNAAYEPAVVAPENASIVGHVIWIAGRL
;
A
#
# COMPACT_ATOMS: atom_id res chain seq x y z
N MET A 1 -17.29 -40.22 -15.95
CA MET A 1 -16.60 -39.98 -17.25
C MET A 1 -15.93 -38.59 -17.35
N SER A 2 -16.22 -37.63 -16.47
CA SER A 2 -15.61 -36.28 -16.49
C SER A 2 -14.13 -36.23 -16.09
N THR A 3 -13.73 -36.94 -15.07
CA THR A 3 -12.39 -36.81 -14.43
C THR A 3 -11.23 -37.09 -15.39
N THR A 4 -11.39 -38.05 -16.32
CA THR A 4 -10.32 -38.46 -17.24
C THR A 4 -10.05 -37.40 -18.33
N VAL A 5 -11.07 -36.65 -18.77
CA VAL A 5 -10.93 -35.58 -19.75
C VAL A 5 -10.26 -34.36 -19.13
N GLU A 6 -10.62 -34.02 -17.90
CA GLU A 6 -10.03 -32.90 -17.15
C GLU A 6 -8.54 -33.12 -16.84
N GLU A 7 -8.16 -34.36 -16.52
CA GLU A 7 -6.77 -34.74 -16.30
C GLU A 7 -5.92 -34.67 -17.57
N GLU A 8 -6.48 -35.07 -18.72
CA GLU A 8 -5.77 -34.97 -20.00
C GLU A 8 -5.57 -33.52 -20.43
N GLU A 9 -6.57 -32.67 -20.24
CA GLU A 9 -6.49 -31.24 -20.52
C GLU A 9 -5.47 -30.54 -19.58
N PHE A 10 -5.39 -30.95 -18.30
CA PHE A 10 -4.35 -30.47 -17.40
C PHE A 10 -2.95 -30.87 -17.92
N ARG A 11 -2.76 -32.11 -18.33
CA ARG A 11 -1.48 -32.59 -18.89
C ARG A 11 -1.09 -31.86 -20.16
N ARG A 12 -2.07 -31.50 -21.00
CA ARG A 12 -1.86 -30.70 -22.20
C ARG A 12 -1.33 -29.32 -21.84
N ARG A 13 -1.93 -28.62 -20.87
CA ARG A 13 -1.48 -27.32 -20.37
C ARG A 13 -0.07 -27.40 -19.78
N LEU A 14 0.22 -28.45 -19.04
CA LEU A 14 1.55 -28.67 -18.49
C LEU A 14 2.62 -28.84 -19.56
N ARG A 15 2.31 -29.53 -20.68
CA ARG A 15 3.22 -29.61 -21.85
C ARG A 15 3.44 -28.25 -22.50
N LEU A 16 2.42 -27.39 -22.58
CA LEU A 16 2.58 -26.02 -23.09
C LEU A 16 3.50 -25.19 -22.20
N ILE A 17 3.37 -25.33 -20.88
CA ILE A 17 4.28 -24.66 -19.93
C ILE A 17 5.72 -25.16 -20.13
N MET A 18 5.93 -26.49 -20.28
CA MET A 18 7.27 -27.02 -20.51
C MET A 18 7.95 -26.43 -21.76
N GLN A 19 7.19 -26.14 -22.81
CA GLN A 19 7.73 -25.52 -24.03
C GLN A 19 8.20 -24.09 -23.85
N GLN A 20 7.76 -23.40 -22.79
CA GLN A 20 8.19 -22.02 -22.47
C GLN A 20 9.57 -21.98 -21.78
N PHE A 21 10.05 -23.13 -21.29
CA PHE A 21 11.34 -23.26 -20.60
C PHE A 21 12.37 -23.94 -21.50
N GLY A 22 13.62 -23.54 -21.36
CA GLY A 22 14.71 -24.10 -22.17
C GLY A 22 14.96 -25.61 -21.95
N SER A 23 14.62 -26.12 -20.75
CA SER A 23 14.69 -27.54 -20.41
C SER A 23 13.72 -27.92 -19.28
N VAL A 24 13.46 -29.23 -19.12
CA VAL A 24 12.70 -29.75 -17.99
C VAL A 24 13.39 -29.43 -16.66
N ALA A 25 14.72 -29.45 -16.63
CA ALA A 25 15.51 -29.11 -15.45
C ALA A 25 15.32 -27.65 -15.04
N ASP A 26 15.17 -26.71 -15.99
CA ASP A 26 14.92 -25.31 -15.68
C ASP A 26 13.53 -25.10 -15.09
N LEU A 27 12.52 -25.78 -15.63
CA LEU A 27 11.18 -25.76 -15.06
C LEU A 27 11.16 -26.38 -13.66
N ALA A 28 11.79 -27.55 -13.49
CA ALA A 28 11.86 -28.25 -12.21
C ALA A 28 12.54 -27.39 -11.11
N ARG A 29 13.61 -26.69 -11.47
CA ARG A 29 14.30 -25.72 -10.60
C ARG A 29 13.40 -24.54 -10.24
N ALA A 30 12.68 -23.98 -11.21
CA ALA A 30 11.76 -22.85 -10.99
C ALA A 30 10.58 -23.23 -10.09
N VAL A 31 10.12 -24.46 -10.14
CA VAL A 31 9.01 -25.01 -9.33
C VAL A 31 9.48 -25.51 -7.97
N GLY A 32 10.77 -25.83 -7.82
CA GLY A 32 11.34 -26.41 -6.59
C GLY A 32 11.07 -27.90 -6.45
N VAL A 33 11.10 -28.65 -7.57
CA VAL A 33 10.87 -30.11 -7.61
C VAL A 33 11.95 -30.81 -8.43
N SER A 34 11.99 -32.15 -8.41
CA SER A 34 12.88 -32.92 -9.28
C SER A 34 12.33 -33.02 -10.71
N ASP A 35 13.23 -33.19 -11.69
CA ASP A 35 12.86 -33.44 -13.10
C ASP A 35 11.91 -34.62 -13.23
N ASN A 36 12.14 -35.68 -12.44
CA ASN A 36 11.31 -36.88 -12.42
C ASN A 36 9.87 -36.59 -11.96
N ALA A 37 9.67 -35.60 -11.08
CA ALA A 37 8.33 -35.18 -10.68
C ALA A 37 7.57 -34.55 -11.87
N ILE A 38 8.23 -33.68 -12.64
CA ILE A 38 7.64 -33.09 -13.87
C ILE A 38 7.25 -34.17 -14.85
N TYR A 39 8.14 -35.15 -15.14
CA TYR A 39 7.86 -36.26 -16.04
C TYR A 39 6.69 -37.13 -15.55
N LYS A 40 6.58 -37.41 -14.26
CA LYS A 40 5.45 -38.13 -13.67
C LYS A 40 4.12 -37.40 -13.90
N TRP A 41 4.09 -36.09 -13.70
CA TRP A 41 2.87 -35.28 -13.90
C TRP A 41 2.44 -35.25 -15.36
N VAL A 42 3.37 -35.04 -16.29
CA VAL A 42 3.10 -35.04 -17.74
C VAL A 42 2.63 -36.41 -18.25
N SER A 43 3.19 -37.51 -17.69
CA SER A 43 2.80 -38.87 -18.07
C SER A 43 1.55 -39.39 -17.37
N GLY A 44 0.98 -38.63 -16.43
CA GLY A 44 -0.19 -39.05 -15.65
C GLY A 44 0.10 -40.08 -14.57
N ARG A 45 1.40 -40.38 -14.26
CA ARG A 45 1.81 -41.30 -13.22
C ARG A 45 1.88 -40.65 -11.82
N GLY A 46 1.48 -39.39 -11.72
CA GLY A 46 1.43 -38.64 -10.47
C GLY A 46 0.75 -37.31 -10.69
N GLN A 47 0.35 -36.68 -9.61
CA GLN A 47 -0.24 -35.34 -9.60
C GLN A 47 0.63 -34.39 -8.79
N PRO A 48 0.71 -33.09 -9.19
CA PRO A 48 1.40 -32.08 -8.39
C PRO A 48 0.65 -31.84 -7.08
N SER A 49 1.38 -31.56 -6.00
CA SER A 49 0.80 -31.08 -4.76
C SER A 49 0.24 -29.65 -4.97
N MET A 50 -0.61 -29.18 -4.06
CA MET A 50 -1.14 -27.80 -4.08
C MET A 50 -0.01 -26.78 -4.17
N ILE A 51 1.07 -26.96 -3.38
CA ILE A 51 2.23 -26.07 -3.38
C ILE A 51 2.93 -26.10 -4.74
N SER A 52 3.07 -27.27 -5.35
CA SER A 52 3.67 -27.43 -6.68
C SER A 52 2.83 -26.76 -7.77
N LEU A 53 1.51 -26.82 -7.68
CA LEU A 53 0.59 -26.12 -8.60
C LEU A 53 0.76 -24.59 -8.51
N VAL A 54 0.85 -24.06 -7.28
CA VAL A 54 1.08 -22.64 -7.05
C VAL A 54 2.42 -22.20 -7.64
N ASN A 55 3.47 -22.98 -7.42
CA ASN A 55 4.80 -22.68 -7.95
C ASN A 55 4.86 -22.80 -9.47
N LEU A 56 4.18 -23.79 -10.07
CA LEU A 56 4.03 -23.93 -11.52
C LEU A 56 3.34 -22.73 -12.14
N ALA A 57 2.19 -22.33 -11.58
CA ALA A 57 1.43 -21.18 -12.06
C ALA A 57 2.26 -19.88 -12.02
N ARG A 58 3.00 -19.68 -10.92
CA ARG A 58 3.89 -18.54 -10.73
C ARG A 58 5.06 -18.57 -11.72
N ALA A 59 5.73 -19.71 -11.89
CA ALA A 59 6.87 -19.86 -12.80
C ALA A 59 6.47 -19.62 -14.27
N ALA A 60 5.29 -20.11 -14.66
CA ALA A 60 4.73 -19.96 -16.00
C ALA A 60 3.99 -18.63 -16.21
N ARG A 61 3.80 -17.82 -15.17
CA ARG A 61 3.00 -16.57 -15.21
C ARG A 61 1.57 -16.76 -15.69
N VAL A 62 0.94 -17.85 -15.29
CA VAL A 62 -0.46 -18.16 -15.56
C VAL A 62 -1.27 -18.21 -14.26
N SER A 63 -2.61 -18.13 -14.36
CA SER A 63 -3.46 -18.30 -13.18
C SER A 63 -3.51 -19.79 -12.76
N ILE A 64 -3.69 -20.05 -11.47
CA ILE A 64 -3.91 -21.41 -10.95
C ILE A 64 -5.20 -21.99 -11.57
N GLU A 65 -6.21 -21.15 -11.73
CA GLU A 65 -7.50 -21.54 -12.33
C GLU A 65 -7.31 -21.98 -13.78
N TRP A 66 -6.58 -21.22 -14.60
CA TRP A 66 -6.26 -21.66 -15.96
C TRP A 66 -5.48 -22.97 -15.96
N LEU A 67 -4.50 -23.10 -15.07
CA LEU A 67 -3.70 -24.31 -14.99
C LEU A 67 -4.55 -25.52 -14.62
N ALA A 68 -5.50 -25.37 -13.70
CA ALA A 68 -6.37 -26.45 -13.23
C ALA A 68 -7.52 -26.75 -14.19
N THR A 69 -8.23 -25.75 -14.69
CA THR A 69 -9.50 -25.92 -15.43
C THR A 69 -9.42 -25.60 -16.93
N GLY A 70 -8.36 -24.90 -17.36
CA GLY A 70 -8.25 -24.36 -18.71
C GLY A 70 -9.09 -23.13 -18.97
N GLN A 71 -9.90 -22.73 -18.02
CA GLN A 71 -10.61 -21.47 -18.10
C GLN A 71 -9.64 -20.38 -17.62
N ASP A 72 -9.40 -19.39 -18.47
CA ASP A 72 -8.90 -18.13 -17.94
C ASP A 72 -9.89 -17.73 -16.86
N ALA A 73 -9.38 -17.45 -15.64
CA ALA A 73 -10.21 -16.79 -14.65
C ALA A 73 -10.98 -15.69 -15.37
N PRO A 74 -12.30 -15.61 -15.24
CA PRO A 74 -13.07 -14.65 -16.00
C PRO A 74 -12.28 -13.36 -15.86
N LYS A 75 -11.76 -12.86 -16.99
CA LYS A 75 -11.16 -11.54 -17.03
C LYS A 75 -12.28 -10.70 -16.49
N SER A 76 -12.26 -10.50 -15.16
CA SER A 76 -13.16 -9.54 -14.55
C SER A 76 -13.05 -8.38 -15.51
N GLU A 77 -14.15 -7.88 -16.03
CA GLU A 77 -14.19 -6.88 -17.11
C GLU A 77 -13.59 -5.55 -16.64
N ALA A 78 -12.40 -5.62 -16.11
CA ALA A 78 -11.44 -4.56 -15.98
C ALA A 78 -10.67 -4.46 -17.30
N ARG A 79 -11.41 -4.25 -18.41
CA ARG A 79 -10.84 -3.70 -19.62
C ARG A 79 -10.17 -2.38 -19.22
N GLY A 80 -8.83 -2.41 -19.11
CA GLY A 80 -8.03 -1.23 -18.82
C GLY A 80 -7.59 -1.05 -17.37
N ALA A 81 -7.68 -2.05 -16.50
CA ALA A 81 -6.88 -2.08 -15.27
C ALA A 81 -5.62 -2.93 -15.56
N GLU A 82 -4.52 -2.28 -15.97
CA GLU A 82 -3.19 -2.62 -15.50
C GLU A 82 -3.37 -3.07 -14.07
N SER A 83 -2.73 -4.17 -13.63
CA SER A 83 -2.86 -4.69 -12.27
C SER A 83 -2.70 -3.51 -11.30
N ALA A 84 -3.83 -3.02 -10.81
CA ALA A 84 -3.84 -1.79 -10.04
C ALA A 84 -3.11 -2.10 -8.74
N GLU A 85 -1.86 -1.68 -8.66
CA GLU A 85 -1.06 -1.81 -7.47
C GLU A 85 -1.72 -1.00 -6.36
N TYR A 86 -2.28 -1.68 -5.38
CA TYR A 86 -2.80 -1.06 -4.17
C TYR A 86 -1.69 -0.96 -3.13
N VAL A 87 -1.57 0.21 -2.53
CA VAL A 87 -0.75 0.45 -1.35
C VAL A 87 -1.64 0.60 -0.14
N TYR A 88 -1.22 -0.04 0.94
CA TYR A 88 -1.90 0.00 2.22
C TYR A 88 -1.16 0.97 3.13
N LEU A 89 -1.76 2.13 3.39
CA LEU A 89 -1.21 3.11 4.32
C LEU A 89 -1.76 2.84 5.73
N PRO A 90 -0.88 2.68 6.73
CA PRO A 90 -1.32 2.50 8.10
C PRO A 90 -2.01 3.78 8.60
N ARG A 91 -3.19 3.64 9.18
CA ARG A 91 -3.89 4.72 9.86
C ARG A 91 -3.22 4.97 11.21
N ASN A 92 -2.60 6.13 11.36
CA ASN A 92 -2.00 6.59 12.59
C ASN A 92 -2.96 7.53 13.30
N SER A 93 -3.18 7.36 14.61
CA SER A 93 -3.89 8.39 15.38
C SER A 93 -2.92 9.47 15.85
N VAL A 94 -3.40 10.69 16.00
CA VAL A 94 -2.62 11.83 16.50
C VAL A 94 -2.02 11.57 17.91
N ARG A 95 -2.64 10.69 18.71
CA ARG A 95 -2.15 10.27 20.03
C ARG A 95 -1.02 9.24 19.99
N SER A 96 -0.57 8.82 18.81
CA SER A 96 0.55 7.87 18.72
C SER A 96 1.85 8.57 19.05
N SER A 97 2.35 8.37 20.25
CA SER A 97 3.69 8.82 20.66
C SER A 97 4.73 8.12 19.79
N ILE A 98 5.44 8.89 18.98
CA ILE A 98 6.58 8.38 18.21
C ILE A 98 7.81 8.51 19.11
N GLY A 99 8.15 7.45 19.85
CA GLY A 99 9.36 7.39 20.66
C GLY A 99 10.63 7.57 19.82
N ARG A 100 11.68 8.13 20.41
CA ARG A 100 13.03 8.18 19.85
C ARG A 100 13.53 6.75 19.65
N GLY A 101 13.84 6.40 18.38
CA GLY A 101 14.48 5.13 18.04
C GLY A 101 13.49 3.97 17.96
N THR A 102 13.38 3.41 16.73
CA THR A 102 12.57 2.26 16.35
C THR A 102 11.07 2.39 16.63
N VAL A 103 10.34 2.17 15.58
CA VAL A 103 8.88 2.04 15.53
C VAL A 103 8.46 0.83 16.37
N GLN A 104 8.55 0.95 17.70
CA GLN A 104 8.00 -0.06 18.61
C GLN A 104 6.72 0.46 19.24
N SER A 105 5.67 -0.36 19.06
CA SER A 105 4.27 -0.17 19.45
C SER A 105 3.50 0.93 18.72
N ARG A 106 3.46 0.85 17.39
CA ARG A 106 2.30 1.29 16.66
C ARG A 106 1.16 0.34 17.02
N GLN A 107 0.17 0.79 17.74
CA GLN A 107 -1.15 0.21 17.56
C GLN A 107 -1.62 0.64 16.16
N ILE A 108 -1.14 -0.07 15.13
CA ILE A 108 -1.74 0.00 13.80
C ILE A 108 -3.11 -0.63 13.97
N VAL A 109 -4.11 0.24 14.08
CA VAL A 109 -5.49 -0.20 14.31
C VAL A 109 -6.09 -0.68 12.99
N ASP A 110 -5.58 -0.14 11.85
CA ASP A 110 -6.19 -0.35 10.55
C ASP A 110 -5.28 0.11 9.39
N TYR A 111 -5.64 -0.29 8.16
CA TYR A 111 -4.99 0.16 6.92
C TYR A 111 -6.02 0.67 5.94
N VAL A 112 -5.70 1.74 5.23
CA VAL A 112 -6.51 2.24 4.12
C VAL A 112 -5.81 1.92 2.81
N ALA A 113 -6.54 1.28 1.89
CA ALA A 113 -6.04 0.92 0.58
C ALA A 113 -6.22 2.07 -0.42
N PHE A 114 -5.15 2.45 -1.09
CA PHE A 114 -5.16 3.44 -2.18
C PHE A 114 -4.59 2.82 -3.45
N LYS A 115 -5.09 3.21 -4.62
CA LYS A 115 -4.40 2.91 -5.87
C LYS A 115 -3.10 3.71 -5.93
N ALA A 116 -1.95 3.02 -6.05
CA ALA A 116 -0.64 3.65 -6.10
C ALA A 116 -0.55 4.70 -7.21
N ASP A 117 -1.04 4.39 -8.39
CA ASP A 117 -1.10 5.30 -9.53
C ASP A 117 -1.97 6.53 -9.29
N TRP A 118 -3.07 6.40 -8.55
CA TRP A 118 -3.91 7.55 -8.21
C TRP A 118 -3.13 8.51 -7.30
N LEU A 119 -2.43 8.00 -6.29
CA LEU A 119 -1.58 8.81 -5.41
C LEU A 119 -0.48 9.53 -6.20
N ARG A 120 0.24 8.80 -7.07
CA ARG A 120 1.31 9.37 -7.90
C ARG A 120 0.79 10.45 -8.85
N ARG A 121 -0.32 10.19 -9.56
CA ARG A 121 -0.90 11.15 -10.53
C ARG A 121 -1.53 12.37 -9.84
N ARG A 122 -2.20 12.16 -8.71
CA ARG A 122 -2.93 13.23 -8.01
C ARG A 122 -2.01 14.15 -7.24
N PHE A 123 -0.97 13.61 -6.60
CA PHE A 123 -0.10 14.34 -5.67
C PHE A 123 1.37 14.38 -6.09
N GLY A 124 1.79 13.59 -7.07
CA GLY A 124 3.19 13.50 -7.49
C GLY A 124 4.12 12.95 -6.40
N VAL A 125 3.58 12.13 -5.47
CA VAL A 125 4.28 11.61 -4.30
C VAL A 125 4.31 10.08 -4.35
N ASP A 126 5.48 9.49 -4.08
CA ASP A 126 5.57 8.05 -3.90
C ASP A 126 4.88 7.66 -2.58
N PRO A 127 4.05 6.62 -2.56
CA PRO A 127 3.33 6.20 -1.36
C PRO A 127 4.18 6.00 -0.10
N LYS A 128 5.45 5.61 -0.25
CA LYS A 128 6.38 5.47 0.88
C LYS A 128 6.70 6.78 1.60
N ASN A 129 6.45 7.92 0.94
CA ASN A 129 6.65 9.26 1.48
C ASN A 129 5.33 9.89 1.96
N LEU A 130 4.30 9.08 2.18
CA LEU A 130 3.00 9.52 2.65
C LEU A 130 2.75 9.05 4.08
N LEU A 131 2.13 9.91 4.86
CA LEU A 131 1.65 9.61 6.21
C LEU A 131 0.13 9.83 6.24
N LEU A 132 -0.62 8.78 6.63
CA LEU A 132 -2.04 8.88 6.87
C LEU A 132 -2.28 9.03 8.38
N VAL A 133 -2.98 10.10 8.76
CA VAL A 133 -3.27 10.47 10.16
C VAL A 133 -4.76 10.68 10.33
N GLU A 134 -5.32 10.19 11.43
CA GLU A 134 -6.68 10.47 11.85
C GLU A 134 -6.70 11.65 12.83
N ALA A 135 -7.55 12.64 12.58
CA ALA A 135 -7.80 13.73 13.50
C ALA A 135 -8.60 13.21 14.72
N VAL A 136 -8.10 13.46 15.94
CA VAL A 136 -8.72 12.96 17.17
C VAL A 136 -9.22 14.09 18.08
N SER A 137 -9.38 15.30 17.53
CA SER A 137 -9.89 16.46 18.26
C SER A 137 -10.52 17.45 17.31
N ASP A 138 -11.32 18.35 17.86
CA ASP A 138 -11.99 19.45 17.17
C ASP A 138 -11.08 20.67 16.93
N SER A 139 -9.80 20.58 17.26
CA SER A 139 -8.89 21.74 17.24
C SER A 139 -8.74 22.38 15.85
N MET A 140 -9.01 21.64 14.79
CA MET A 140 -8.94 22.11 13.40
C MET A 140 -10.29 22.30 12.76
N SER A 141 -11.40 22.17 13.51
CA SER A 141 -12.74 22.48 13.03
C SER A 141 -12.87 23.96 12.64
N PRO A 142 -13.61 24.31 11.59
CA PRO A 142 -14.41 23.42 10.73
C PRO A 142 -13.63 22.87 9.53
N THR A 143 -12.32 23.05 9.44
CA THR A 143 -11.51 22.61 8.29
C THR A 143 -11.26 21.11 8.31
N ILE A 144 -11.01 20.57 9.50
CA ILE A 144 -10.76 19.14 9.76
C ILE A 144 -11.48 18.82 11.06
N ASP A 145 -12.44 17.92 10.99
CA ASP A 145 -13.21 17.49 12.14
C ASP A 145 -12.67 16.21 12.75
N GLU A 146 -13.09 15.90 13.96
CA GLU A 146 -12.71 14.66 14.64
C GLU A 146 -13.16 13.43 13.83
N GLY A 147 -12.25 12.49 13.59
CA GLY A 147 -12.45 11.30 12.77
C GLY A 147 -12.08 11.47 11.29
N ASP A 148 -11.77 12.69 10.83
CA ASP A 148 -11.30 12.91 9.47
C ASP A 148 -9.91 12.30 9.25
N LEU A 149 -9.68 11.82 8.02
CA LEU A 149 -8.38 11.31 7.60
C LEU A 149 -7.60 12.39 6.86
N VAL A 150 -6.36 12.56 7.24
CA VAL A 150 -5.43 13.55 6.69
C VAL A 150 -4.25 12.83 6.07
N LEU A 151 -3.93 13.15 4.82
CA LEU A 151 -2.76 12.63 4.11
C LEU A 151 -1.68 13.72 4.05
N ALA A 152 -0.50 13.42 4.57
CA ALA A 152 0.65 14.32 4.60
C ALA A 152 1.80 13.82 3.74
N ASP A 153 2.48 14.73 3.05
CA ASP A 153 3.70 14.50 2.29
C ASP A 153 4.92 14.71 3.19
N LEU A 154 5.74 13.65 3.34
CA LEU A 154 6.91 13.62 4.20
C LEU A 154 8.23 14.03 3.52
N ARG A 155 8.22 14.31 2.21
CA ARG A 155 9.45 14.54 1.43
C ARG A 155 10.23 15.76 1.88
N ASP A 156 9.55 16.76 2.42
CA ASP A 156 10.18 17.98 2.92
C ASP A 156 9.59 18.40 4.27
N PRO A 157 10.22 18.03 5.38
CA PRO A 157 9.73 18.33 6.71
C PRO A 157 10.09 19.77 7.14
N ARG A 158 9.90 20.75 6.25
CA ARG A 158 10.17 22.16 6.49
C ARG A 158 8.97 23.01 6.08
N PHE A 159 8.88 24.21 6.65
CA PHE A 159 7.90 25.19 6.21
C PHE A 159 8.24 25.70 4.80
N ARG A 160 7.31 25.60 3.88
CA ARG A 160 7.44 26.10 2.50
C ARG A 160 6.53 27.28 2.24
N HIS A 161 5.28 27.14 2.58
CA HIS A 161 4.21 28.13 2.36
C HIS A 161 3.14 27.99 3.44
N ASP A 162 2.27 28.99 3.55
CA ASP A 162 1.12 28.91 4.44
C ASP A 162 0.25 27.69 4.10
N GLY A 163 -0.16 26.95 5.11
CA GLY A 163 -0.91 25.71 4.89
C GLY A 163 -1.15 24.92 6.17
N VAL A 164 -1.70 23.72 6.01
CA VAL A 164 -1.90 22.77 7.11
C VAL A 164 -0.75 21.77 7.13
N TYR A 165 -0.23 21.50 8.31
CA TYR A 165 0.92 20.64 8.51
C TYR A 165 0.68 19.62 9.63
N VAL A 166 1.32 18.48 9.53
CA VAL A 166 1.50 17.57 10.66
C VAL A 166 2.78 17.97 11.38
N LEU A 167 2.64 18.27 12.66
CA LEU A 167 3.75 18.63 13.56
C LEU A 167 3.98 17.53 14.58
N ARG A 168 5.17 17.55 15.18
CA ARG A 168 5.51 16.75 16.35
C ARG A 168 5.74 17.65 17.54
N ALA A 169 5.01 17.44 18.61
CA ALA A 169 5.19 18.14 19.88
C ALA A 169 5.15 17.13 21.03
N SER A 170 6.13 17.16 21.92
CA SER A 170 6.20 16.27 23.09
C SER A 170 6.10 14.77 22.77
N GLY A 171 6.54 14.36 21.56
CA GLY A 171 6.45 12.97 21.10
C GLY A 171 5.14 12.61 20.41
N GLU A 172 4.15 13.48 20.41
CA GLU A 172 2.86 13.29 19.75
C GLU A 172 2.77 14.02 18.42
N LEU A 173 1.94 13.52 17.52
CA LEU A 173 1.58 14.20 16.28
C LEU A 173 0.44 15.20 16.57
N SER A 174 0.44 16.31 15.85
CA SER A 174 -0.67 17.27 15.85
C SER A 174 -0.86 17.87 14.47
N ILE A 175 -2.09 18.18 14.11
CA ILE A 175 -2.43 18.86 12.86
C ILE A 175 -2.62 20.33 13.17
N LYS A 176 -1.91 21.22 12.48
CA LYS A 176 -1.94 22.66 12.74
C LYS A 176 -1.85 23.43 11.42
N ARG A 177 -2.40 24.64 11.41
CA ARG A 177 -2.15 25.62 10.36
C ARG A 177 -0.90 26.41 10.69
N ILE A 178 0.00 26.55 9.71
CA ILE A 178 1.21 27.36 9.85
C ILE A 178 1.14 28.49 8.84
N GLN A 179 1.47 29.70 9.32
CA GLN A 179 1.57 30.90 8.51
C GLN A 179 2.88 31.62 8.80
N ARG A 180 3.48 32.23 7.78
CA ARG A 180 4.67 33.06 7.94
C ARG A 180 4.28 34.48 8.30
N ARG A 181 4.98 35.03 9.30
CA ARG A 181 4.89 36.44 9.63
C ARG A 181 5.90 37.28 8.85
N PRO A 182 5.67 38.61 8.71
CA PRO A 182 6.63 39.52 8.08
C PRO A 182 8.00 39.56 8.78
N ASP A 183 8.05 39.30 10.09
CA ASP A 183 9.30 39.21 10.88
C ASP A 183 10.06 37.89 10.71
N GLY A 184 9.62 37.01 9.81
CA GLY A 184 10.22 35.72 9.53
C GLY A 184 9.81 34.58 10.47
N LYS A 185 9.14 34.87 11.56
CA LYS A 185 8.61 33.85 12.49
C LYS A 185 7.41 33.13 11.92
N LEU A 186 7.06 31.99 12.51
CA LEU A 186 5.89 31.20 12.16
C LEU A 186 4.80 31.35 13.22
N ILE A 187 3.56 31.56 12.76
CA ILE A 187 2.36 31.39 13.58
C ILE A 187 1.89 29.96 13.40
N ILE A 188 1.87 29.19 14.48
CA ILE A 188 1.25 27.87 14.57
C ILE A 188 -0.10 28.06 15.24
N ARG A 189 -1.18 27.78 14.53
CA ARG A 189 -2.54 27.95 15.07
C ARG A 189 -3.44 26.76 14.76
N ASN A 190 -4.52 26.69 15.50
CA ASN A 190 -5.67 25.86 15.23
C ASN A 190 -6.67 26.63 14.38
N ASP A 191 -7.50 25.95 13.60
CA ASP A 191 -8.59 26.62 12.88
C ASP A 191 -9.79 26.87 13.78
N ASN A 192 -9.94 26.08 14.86
CA ASN A 192 -10.87 26.36 15.93
C ASN A 192 -10.37 27.49 16.81
N ALA A 193 -11.12 28.59 16.84
CA ALA A 193 -10.77 29.82 17.56
C ALA A 193 -10.74 29.66 19.10
N ALA A 194 -11.24 28.56 19.64
CA ALA A 194 -11.14 28.26 21.07
C ALA A 194 -9.71 27.94 21.53
N TYR A 195 -8.78 27.73 20.60
CA TYR A 195 -7.39 27.36 20.88
C TYR A 195 -6.44 28.50 20.53
N GLU A 196 -5.62 28.91 21.51
CA GLU A 196 -4.66 29.99 21.34
C GLU A 196 -3.55 29.65 20.32
N PRO A 197 -3.14 30.60 19.47
CA PRO A 197 -2.02 30.45 18.57
C PRO A 197 -0.67 30.58 19.28
N ALA A 198 0.37 29.94 18.75
CA ALA A 198 1.74 30.11 19.19
C ALA A 198 2.60 30.75 18.10
N VAL A 199 3.56 31.61 18.52
CA VAL A 199 4.54 32.19 17.60
C VAL A 199 5.91 31.58 17.93
N VAL A 200 6.54 30.96 16.93
CA VAL A 200 7.81 30.29 17.09
C VAL A 200 8.82 30.69 16.00
N ALA A 201 10.10 30.55 16.27
CA ALA A 201 11.11 30.60 15.23
C ALA A 201 11.01 29.37 14.32
N PRO A 202 11.31 29.46 13.02
CA PRO A 202 11.16 28.36 12.08
C PRO A 202 11.87 27.07 12.50
N GLU A 203 13.05 27.17 13.13
CA GLU A 203 13.86 26.07 13.64
C GLU A 203 13.21 25.32 14.81
N ASN A 204 12.27 25.96 15.50
CA ASN A 204 11.53 25.38 16.64
C ASN A 204 10.24 24.68 16.20
N ALA A 205 9.85 24.78 14.93
CA ALA A 205 8.69 24.10 14.38
C ALA A 205 9.07 22.69 13.94
N SER A 206 8.76 21.69 14.76
CA SER A 206 9.02 20.28 14.41
C SER A 206 8.03 19.75 13.39
N ILE A 207 8.18 20.18 12.13
CA ILE A 207 7.33 19.77 11.01
C ILE A 207 7.64 18.32 10.63
N VAL A 208 6.61 17.50 10.45
CA VAL A 208 6.67 16.11 9.95
C VAL A 208 6.34 16.07 8.48
N GLY A 209 5.30 16.79 8.04
CA GLY A 209 4.91 16.85 6.64
C GLY A 209 3.82 17.87 6.38
N HIS A 210 3.65 18.22 5.10
CA HIS A 210 2.61 19.12 4.62
C HIS A 210 1.34 18.32 4.27
N VAL A 211 0.18 18.76 4.74
CA VAL A 211 -1.11 18.11 4.42
C VAL A 211 -1.49 18.39 2.98
N ILE A 212 -1.71 17.34 2.21
CA ILE A 212 -2.02 17.40 0.78
C ILE A 212 -3.44 16.94 0.45
N TRP A 213 -4.12 16.28 1.40
CA TRP A 213 -5.48 15.78 1.20
C TRP A 213 -6.17 15.51 2.52
N ILE A 214 -7.49 15.71 2.53
CA ILE A 214 -8.37 15.46 3.67
C ILE A 214 -9.57 14.67 3.17
N ALA A 215 -10.00 13.67 3.94
CA ALA A 215 -11.24 12.94 3.76
C ALA A 215 -12.05 13.03 5.05
N GLY A 216 -13.20 13.66 4.97
CA GLY A 216 -14.10 13.88 6.08
C GLY A 216 -15.53 13.45 5.76
N ARG A 217 -16.39 13.50 6.79
CA ARG A 217 -17.83 13.32 6.64
C ARG A 217 -18.45 14.64 6.16
N LEU A 218 -19.54 14.51 5.39
CA LEU A 218 -20.43 15.61 5.03
C LEU A 218 -21.44 15.85 6.15
#